data_108eb36cabe0f10d705ef241830e8f35
#
_entry.id   108eb36cabe0f10d705ef241830e8f35
#
_cell.length_a   1.000
_cell.length_b   1.000
_cell.length_c   1.000
_cell.angle_alpha   90.00
_cell.angle_beta   90.00
_cell.angle_gamma   90.00
#
_symmetry.space_group_name_H-M   'P 1'
#
loop_
_entity.id
_entity.type
_entity.pdbx_description
1 polymer ?
#
loop_
_entity_poly.entity_id
_entity_poly.type
_entity_poly.pdbx_seq_one_letter_code
_entity_poly.pdbx_strand_id
1 'polypeptide(L)'
;TIQTMEEAEAPAVRKHVSVTIDEIKGTYRDLAKMKQAVPVHLAQAKCYAYIFAVQNYLESIHVRMTYCQLEMADMTDLSGAEIRYFHYDYTLDELQAWFDGVMEQYKKWTDYTFDWQEIRQTSIKALSFPFAYREGQKELASYVYRTIYHKRKLFIEAPTGVGKTLSTVFPAVKAVGEGLLEKIFYLTAKTITRTVAEDTFQLLRNHGLQFKTVILTAKEKICFLEEMECNPEACPYAKGHYDRINEAMYALLTQSDSFHREKIEEFARQYQVCPFEMCLDASLWVDHVICD
;
A
#
# COMPACT_ATOMS: atom_id res chain seq x y z
N THR A 1 -27.65 -1.54 -6.15
CA THR A 1 -29.06 -1.13 -6.04
C THR A 1 -29.83 -2.28 -5.44
N ILE A 2 -30.44 -2.10 -4.27
CA ILE A 2 -31.29 -3.09 -3.61
C ILE A 2 -32.69 -2.89 -4.18
N GLN A 3 -33.24 -3.88 -4.89
CA GLN A 3 -34.64 -3.91 -5.25
C GLN A 3 -35.39 -4.82 -4.26
N THR A 4 -36.13 -4.21 -3.36
CA THR A 4 -37.14 -4.88 -2.53
C THR A 4 -38.49 -4.73 -3.24
N MET A 5 -39.15 -5.82 -3.58
CA MET A 5 -40.55 -5.81 -3.98
C MET A 5 -41.41 -6.21 -2.77
N GLU A 6 -42.13 -5.25 -2.19
CA GLU A 6 -43.18 -5.49 -1.22
C GLU A 6 -44.51 -5.66 -1.93
N GLU A 7 -45.18 -6.78 -1.71
CA GLU A 7 -46.63 -6.92 -1.94
C GLU A 7 -47.33 -7.59 -0.73
N ALA A 8 -48.56 -7.11 -0.45
CA ALA A 8 -49.28 -7.21 0.76
C ALA A 8 -49.80 -8.62 1.15
N GLU A 9 -49.88 -8.83 2.42
CA GLU A 9 -50.63 -9.75 3.34
C GLU A 9 -51.43 -10.91 2.77
N ALA A 10 -50.93 -12.15 3.04
CA ALA A 10 -51.71 -13.37 3.33
C ALA A 10 -50.80 -14.36 4.11
N PRO A 11 -51.29 -15.38 4.85
CA PRO A 11 -50.60 -15.97 5.99
C PRO A 11 -49.41 -16.85 5.59
N ALA A 12 -48.27 -16.61 6.25
CA ALA A 12 -47.15 -17.47 6.53
C ALA A 12 -46.73 -18.47 5.42
N VAL A 13 -46.45 -17.98 4.23
CA VAL A 13 -45.46 -18.61 3.35
C VAL A 13 -44.20 -17.75 3.44
N ARG A 14 -43.07 -18.28 3.95
CA ARG A 14 -41.78 -17.64 3.86
C ARG A 14 -41.54 -17.38 2.37
N LYS A 15 -41.73 -16.14 1.91
CA LYS A 15 -41.35 -15.73 0.57
C LYS A 15 -39.84 -15.96 0.49
N HIS A 16 -39.39 -16.78 -0.44
CA HIS A 16 -37.98 -16.83 -0.83
C HIS A 16 -37.62 -15.48 -1.44
N VAL A 17 -37.07 -14.60 -0.63
CA VAL A 17 -36.53 -13.32 -1.11
C VAL A 17 -35.20 -13.64 -1.78
N SER A 18 -35.15 -13.58 -3.11
CA SER A 18 -33.90 -13.65 -3.86
C SER A 18 -33.20 -12.31 -3.75
N VAL A 19 -32.02 -12.29 -3.15
CA VAL A 19 -31.18 -11.08 -3.03
C VAL A 19 -30.03 -11.17 -4.02
N THR A 20 -29.77 -10.08 -4.71
CA THR A 20 -28.64 -9.96 -5.64
C THR A 20 -27.75 -8.80 -5.24
N ILE A 21 -26.47 -9.06 -5.06
CA ILE A 21 -25.43 -8.02 -5.01
C ILE A 21 -24.98 -7.75 -6.43
N ASP A 22 -25.15 -6.51 -6.88
CA ASP A 22 -24.70 -6.07 -8.22
C ASP A 22 -23.49 -5.15 -8.10
N GLU A 23 -22.34 -5.64 -8.51
CA GLU A 23 -21.11 -4.87 -8.58
C GLU A 23 -20.91 -4.33 -9.99
N ILE A 24 -20.93 -3.00 -10.12
CA ILE A 24 -20.90 -2.31 -11.42
C ILE A 24 -19.51 -1.73 -11.66
N LYS A 25 -18.93 -2.01 -12.82
CA LYS A 25 -17.61 -1.52 -13.24
C LYS A 25 -17.67 -0.88 -14.63
N GLY A 26 -17.18 0.35 -14.72
CA GLY A 26 -16.85 0.96 -16.00
C GLY A 26 -15.51 0.43 -16.54
N THR A 27 -15.42 0.20 -17.85
CA THR A 27 -14.19 -0.29 -18.47
C THR A 27 -14.04 0.24 -19.89
N TYR A 28 -12.80 0.42 -20.34
CA TYR A 28 -12.43 0.70 -21.73
C TYR A 28 -12.07 -0.57 -22.51
N ARG A 29 -12.16 -1.75 -21.86
CA ARG A 29 -11.89 -3.04 -22.53
C ARG A 29 -13.07 -3.42 -23.41
N ASP A 30 -12.77 -4.05 -24.56
CA ASP A 30 -13.75 -4.69 -25.42
C ASP A 30 -14.50 -5.79 -24.64
N LEU A 31 -15.77 -5.53 -24.32
CA LEU A 31 -16.60 -6.43 -23.53
C LEU A 31 -16.86 -7.76 -24.26
N ALA A 32 -16.86 -7.78 -25.60
CA ALA A 32 -17.07 -9.01 -26.37
C ALA A 32 -15.96 -10.06 -26.10
N LYS A 33 -14.76 -9.61 -25.76
CA LYS A 33 -13.61 -10.46 -25.42
C LYS A 33 -13.58 -10.95 -23.98
N MET A 34 -14.39 -10.39 -23.09
CA MET A 34 -14.42 -10.80 -21.68
C MET A 34 -15.17 -12.13 -21.54
N LYS A 35 -14.48 -13.20 -21.15
CA LYS A 35 -15.07 -14.52 -20.94
C LYS A 35 -15.57 -14.74 -19.50
N GLN A 36 -15.06 -14.01 -18.56
CA GLN A 36 -15.38 -14.09 -17.13
C GLN A 36 -15.16 -12.73 -16.45
N ALA A 37 -15.71 -12.56 -15.26
CA ALA A 37 -15.44 -11.39 -14.45
C ALA A 37 -13.95 -11.29 -14.07
N VAL A 38 -13.46 -10.05 -13.90
CA VAL A 38 -12.12 -9.81 -13.38
C VAL A 38 -12.04 -10.32 -11.93
N PRO A 39 -11.10 -11.19 -11.57
CA PRO A 39 -11.09 -11.85 -10.26
C PRO A 39 -11.14 -10.90 -9.07
N VAL A 40 -10.41 -9.79 -9.11
CA VAL A 40 -10.42 -8.80 -8.00
C VAL A 40 -11.77 -8.09 -7.85
N HIS A 41 -12.48 -7.83 -8.95
CA HIS A 41 -13.82 -7.25 -8.88
C HIS A 41 -14.84 -8.24 -8.33
N LEU A 42 -14.73 -9.51 -8.73
CA LEU A 42 -15.57 -10.58 -8.18
C LEU A 42 -15.29 -10.81 -6.70
N ALA A 43 -14.03 -10.73 -6.27
CA ALA A 43 -13.66 -10.82 -4.87
C ALA A 43 -14.32 -9.69 -4.04
N GLN A 44 -14.34 -8.46 -4.54
CA GLN A 44 -15.04 -7.34 -3.92
C GLN A 44 -16.55 -7.64 -3.76
N ALA A 45 -17.18 -8.11 -4.83
CA ALA A 45 -18.61 -8.47 -4.80
C ALA A 45 -18.91 -9.61 -3.81
N LYS A 46 -18.02 -10.62 -3.74
CA LYS A 46 -18.12 -11.71 -2.75
C LYS A 46 -18.01 -11.21 -1.31
N CYS A 47 -17.13 -10.24 -1.03
CA CYS A 47 -17.05 -9.62 0.30
C CYS A 47 -18.39 -8.96 0.68
N TYR A 48 -18.97 -8.17 -0.22
CA TYR A 48 -20.27 -7.55 0.02
C TYR A 48 -21.39 -8.59 0.19
N ALA A 49 -21.39 -9.64 -0.65
CA ALA A 49 -22.35 -10.71 -0.57
C ALA A 49 -22.28 -11.45 0.77
N TYR A 50 -21.06 -11.79 1.23
CA TYR A 50 -20.85 -12.43 2.53
C TYR A 50 -21.37 -11.57 3.68
N ILE A 51 -20.91 -10.32 3.75
CA ILE A 51 -21.30 -9.39 4.83
C ILE A 51 -22.83 -9.21 4.86
N PHE A 52 -23.44 -9.01 3.69
CA PHE A 52 -24.89 -8.83 3.59
C PHE A 52 -25.66 -10.09 3.97
N ALA A 53 -25.21 -11.27 3.52
CA ALA A 53 -25.84 -12.54 3.83
C ALA A 53 -25.79 -12.83 5.35
N VAL A 54 -24.65 -12.61 6.02
CA VAL A 54 -24.52 -12.75 7.47
C VAL A 54 -25.45 -11.80 8.22
N GLN A 55 -25.48 -10.52 7.83
CA GLN A 55 -26.31 -9.50 8.51
C GLN A 55 -27.81 -9.74 8.34
N ASN A 56 -28.24 -10.41 7.27
CA ASN A 56 -29.65 -10.64 6.96
C ASN A 56 -30.07 -12.11 7.08
N TYR A 57 -29.20 -12.97 7.67
CA TYR A 57 -29.48 -14.39 7.90
C TYR A 57 -29.90 -15.15 6.66
N LEU A 58 -29.23 -14.88 5.51
CA LEU A 58 -29.50 -15.54 4.25
C LEU A 58 -28.65 -16.82 4.13
N GLU A 59 -29.26 -17.90 3.66
CA GLU A 59 -28.56 -19.16 3.36
C GLU A 59 -27.82 -19.14 2.02
N SER A 60 -28.32 -18.31 1.08
CA SER A 60 -27.72 -18.14 -0.26
C SER A 60 -27.94 -16.73 -0.77
N ILE A 61 -27.11 -16.30 -1.71
CA ILE A 61 -27.15 -14.97 -2.30
C ILE A 61 -26.64 -15.01 -3.73
N HIS A 62 -27.27 -14.23 -4.60
CA HIS A 62 -26.85 -14.05 -5.99
C HIS A 62 -25.87 -12.88 -6.12
N VAL A 63 -24.83 -13.05 -6.93
CA VAL A 63 -23.88 -11.98 -7.29
C VAL A 63 -23.94 -11.74 -8.78
N ARG A 64 -24.16 -10.49 -9.16
CA ARG A 64 -24.09 -10.03 -10.55
C ARG A 64 -22.92 -9.07 -10.71
N MET A 65 -22.03 -9.37 -11.65
CA MET A 65 -21.00 -8.44 -12.09
C MET A 65 -21.48 -7.74 -13.34
N THR A 66 -21.61 -6.43 -13.29
CA THR A 66 -22.06 -5.58 -14.41
C THR A 66 -20.90 -4.77 -14.93
N TYR A 67 -20.50 -5.00 -16.19
CA TYR A 67 -19.47 -4.21 -16.87
C TYR A 67 -20.12 -3.31 -17.90
N CYS A 68 -19.86 -2.00 -17.81
CA CYS A 68 -20.29 -0.99 -18.76
C CYS A 68 -19.09 -0.51 -19.56
N GLN A 69 -19.16 -0.58 -20.89
CA GLN A 69 -18.12 -0.02 -21.75
C GLN A 69 -18.20 1.51 -21.73
N LEU A 70 -17.06 2.16 -21.41
CA LEU A 70 -16.95 3.60 -21.45
C LEU A 70 -16.33 4.00 -22.78
N GLU A 71 -17.09 4.67 -23.65
CA GLU A 71 -16.55 5.30 -24.83
C GLU A 71 -15.98 6.67 -24.50
N MET A 72 -14.80 6.98 -25.02
CA MET A 72 -14.11 8.25 -24.73
C MET A 72 -14.80 9.50 -25.33
N ALA A 73 -15.83 9.34 -26.17
CA ALA A 73 -16.34 10.41 -27.00
C ALA A 73 -17.48 11.26 -26.38
N ASP A 74 -18.31 10.71 -25.52
CA ASP A 74 -19.40 11.50 -24.92
C ASP A 74 -19.95 10.86 -23.63
N MET A 75 -19.48 11.36 -22.47
CA MET A 75 -19.92 10.87 -21.15
C MET A 75 -21.31 11.40 -20.73
N THR A 76 -22.00 12.14 -21.57
CA THR A 76 -23.28 12.77 -21.24
C THR A 76 -24.49 11.87 -21.57
N ASP A 77 -24.34 10.88 -22.46
CA ASP A 77 -25.40 9.92 -22.81
C ASP A 77 -24.89 8.48 -22.77
N LEU A 78 -25.30 7.72 -21.76
CA LEU A 78 -24.98 6.29 -21.59
C LEU A 78 -26.04 5.37 -22.20
N SER A 79 -27.03 5.89 -22.90
CA SER A 79 -28.17 5.10 -23.45
C SER A 79 -27.73 4.07 -24.50
N GLY A 80 -26.54 4.22 -25.09
CA GLY A 80 -25.96 3.29 -26.07
C GLY A 80 -24.79 2.46 -25.56
N ALA A 81 -24.46 2.55 -24.26
CA ALA A 81 -23.31 1.84 -23.71
C ALA A 81 -23.51 0.32 -23.76
N GLU A 82 -22.52 -0.40 -24.28
CA GLU A 82 -22.50 -1.86 -24.21
C GLU A 82 -22.37 -2.31 -22.77
N ILE A 83 -23.22 -3.27 -22.37
CA ILE A 83 -23.24 -3.82 -21.02
C ILE A 83 -23.06 -5.33 -21.08
N ARG A 84 -22.20 -5.88 -20.19
CA ARG A 84 -22.03 -7.32 -20.06
C ARG A 84 -22.20 -7.75 -18.61
N TYR A 85 -22.96 -8.83 -18.43
CA TYR A 85 -23.27 -9.41 -17.13
C TYR A 85 -22.57 -10.76 -16.95
N PHE A 86 -22.09 -11.01 -15.71
CA PHE A 86 -21.68 -12.32 -15.24
C PHE A 86 -22.41 -12.62 -13.94
N HIS A 87 -23.01 -13.79 -13.84
CA HIS A 87 -23.87 -14.21 -12.74
C HIS A 87 -23.23 -15.35 -11.98
N TYR A 88 -23.35 -15.31 -10.65
CA TYR A 88 -22.82 -16.30 -9.73
C TYR A 88 -23.81 -16.50 -8.60
N ASP A 89 -24.00 -17.75 -8.20
CA ASP A 89 -24.78 -18.12 -7.01
C ASP A 89 -23.84 -18.67 -5.95
N TYR A 90 -24.00 -18.22 -4.72
CA TYR A 90 -23.19 -18.67 -3.60
C TYR A 90 -24.07 -19.02 -2.41
N THR A 91 -23.74 -20.10 -1.73
CA THR A 91 -24.22 -20.36 -0.37
C THR A 91 -23.45 -19.54 0.65
N LEU A 92 -24.03 -19.33 1.82
CA LEU A 92 -23.33 -18.66 2.93
C LEU A 92 -22.05 -19.41 3.31
N ASP A 93 -22.09 -20.74 3.37
CA ASP A 93 -20.93 -21.57 3.74
C ASP A 93 -19.77 -21.43 2.76
N GLU A 94 -20.07 -21.37 1.44
CA GLU A 94 -19.04 -21.15 0.41
C GLU A 94 -18.42 -19.76 0.53
N LEU A 95 -19.23 -18.74 0.78
CA LEU A 95 -18.73 -17.36 0.99
C LEU A 95 -17.92 -17.25 2.26
N GLN A 96 -18.36 -17.91 3.35
CA GLN A 96 -17.63 -17.91 4.62
C GLN A 96 -16.27 -18.57 4.46
N ALA A 97 -16.21 -19.78 3.90
CA ALA A 97 -14.95 -20.50 3.70
C ALA A 97 -13.97 -19.69 2.83
N TRP A 98 -14.47 -19.03 1.78
CA TRP A 98 -13.67 -18.15 0.94
C TRP A 98 -13.20 -16.91 1.70
N PHE A 99 -14.09 -16.26 2.46
CA PHE A 99 -13.78 -15.04 3.22
C PHE A 99 -12.77 -15.33 4.35
N ASP A 100 -12.91 -16.44 5.05
CA ASP A 100 -11.98 -16.88 6.08
C ASP A 100 -10.56 -17.08 5.49
N GLY A 101 -10.46 -17.69 4.30
CA GLY A 101 -9.20 -17.82 3.60
C GLY A 101 -8.56 -16.47 3.23
N VAL A 102 -9.37 -15.48 2.82
CA VAL A 102 -8.89 -14.10 2.58
C VAL A 102 -8.42 -13.45 3.87
N MET A 103 -9.18 -13.61 4.96
CA MET A 103 -8.83 -13.06 6.27
C MET A 103 -7.56 -13.66 6.83
N GLU A 104 -7.32 -14.96 6.67
CA GLU A 104 -6.09 -15.62 7.06
C GLU A 104 -4.87 -15.02 6.33
N GLN A 105 -5.00 -14.80 5.01
CA GLN A 105 -3.93 -14.13 4.24
C GLN A 105 -3.72 -12.68 4.67
N TYR A 106 -4.78 -11.96 5.00
CA TYR A 106 -4.70 -10.58 5.45
C TYR A 106 -4.12 -10.46 6.87
N LYS A 107 -4.41 -11.44 7.74
CA LYS A 107 -3.97 -11.46 9.13
C LYS A 107 -2.46 -11.30 9.28
N LYS A 108 -1.65 -11.98 8.45
CA LYS A 108 -0.19 -11.86 8.51
C LYS A 108 0.32 -10.42 8.31
N TRP A 109 -0.40 -9.62 7.52
CA TRP A 109 -0.06 -8.21 7.28
C TRP A 109 -0.45 -7.31 8.44
N THR A 110 -1.60 -7.57 9.05
CA THR A 110 -2.03 -6.83 10.25
C THR A 110 -1.16 -7.17 11.44
N ASP A 111 -0.82 -8.44 11.65
CA ASP A 111 0.11 -8.87 12.70
C ASP A 111 1.48 -8.20 12.50
N TYR A 112 2.04 -8.26 11.27
CA TYR A 112 3.30 -7.60 10.94
C TYR A 112 3.24 -6.09 11.25
N THR A 113 2.18 -5.41 10.84
CA THR A 113 2.04 -3.96 11.04
C THR A 113 1.98 -3.61 12.53
N PHE A 114 1.24 -4.38 13.31
CA PHE A 114 1.11 -4.21 14.75
C PHE A 114 2.45 -4.43 15.45
N ASP A 115 3.09 -5.57 15.19
CA ASP A 115 4.39 -5.92 15.79
C ASP A 115 5.47 -4.92 15.40
N TRP A 116 5.52 -4.50 14.13
CA TRP A 116 6.46 -3.50 13.67
C TRP A 116 6.26 -2.16 14.37
N GLN A 117 5.01 -1.72 14.53
CA GLN A 117 4.71 -0.49 15.23
C GLN A 117 5.20 -0.52 16.67
N GLU A 118 5.02 -1.61 17.39
CA GLU A 118 5.48 -1.77 18.77
C GLU A 118 7.02 -1.77 18.86
N ILE A 119 7.68 -2.53 18.00
CA ILE A 119 9.16 -2.59 17.92
C ILE A 119 9.72 -1.20 17.60
N ARG A 120 9.19 -0.53 16.59
CA ARG A 120 9.59 0.81 16.18
C ARG A 120 9.45 1.81 17.33
N GLN A 121 8.27 1.89 17.92
CA GLN A 121 7.98 2.85 18.99
C GLN A 121 8.87 2.62 20.23
N THR A 122 9.09 1.36 20.59
CA THR A 122 9.97 1.00 21.71
C THR A 122 11.41 1.44 21.42
N SER A 123 11.91 1.17 20.21
CA SER A 123 13.27 1.56 19.82
C SER A 123 13.47 3.07 19.81
N ILE A 124 12.48 3.82 19.29
CA ILE A 124 12.54 5.29 19.25
C ILE A 124 12.53 5.89 20.68
N LYS A 125 11.74 5.34 21.60
CA LYS A 125 11.72 5.80 22.99
C LYS A 125 13.08 5.65 23.65
N ALA A 126 13.73 4.51 23.44
CA ALA A 126 15.05 4.20 23.99
C ALA A 126 16.20 4.99 23.33
N LEU A 127 15.98 5.47 22.08
CA LEU A 127 17.03 6.13 21.30
C LEU A 127 17.46 7.45 21.94
N SER A 128 18.77 7.61 22.16
CA SER A 128 19.42 8.86 22.56
C SER A 128 20.19 9.47 21.39
N PHE A 129 20.46 10.77 21.45
CA PHE A 129 21.33 11.40 20.46
C PHE A 129 22.73 10.77 20.53
N PRO A 130 23.30 10.30 19.42
CA PRO A 130 24.44 9.38 19.42
C PRO A 130 25.77 10.00 19.87
N PHE A 131 25.85 11.32 19.97
CA PHE A 131 27.06 12.06 20.31
C PHE A 131 26.80 13.17 21.33
N ALA A 132 27.85 13.73 21.88
CA ALA A 132 27.74 15.04 22.56
C ALA A 132 27.34 16.11 21.53
N TYR A 133 26.36 16.93 21.88
CA TYR A 133 25.93 18.01 20.99
C TYR A 133 27.05 19.00 20.73
N ARG A 134 27.26 19.37 19.49
CA ARG A 134 28.09 20.50 19.10
C ARG A 134 27.33 21.80 19.35
N GLU A 135 28.06 22.93 19.37
CA GLU A 135 27.46 24.25 19.44
C GLU A 135 26.37 24.45 18.38
N GLY A 136 25.23 24.98 18.78
CA GLY A 136 24.04 25.19 17.91
C GLY A 136 23.25 23.92 17.53
N GLN A 137 23.81 22.72 17.70
CA GLN A 137 23.19 21.48 17.26
C GLN A 137 21.93 21.13 18.05
N LYS A 138 22.00 21.30 19.38
CA LYS A 138 20.84 21.04 20.26
C LYS A 138 19.70 22.03 20.01
N GLU A 139 20.07 23.28 19.75
CA GLU A 139 19.09 24.33 19.42
C GLU A 139 18.39 24.03 18.10
N LEU A 140 19.14 23.69 17.06
CA LEU A 140 18.59 23.28 15.75
C LEU A 140 17.63 22.09 15.89
N ALA A 141 18.01 21.03 16.60
CA ALA A 141 17.15 19.89 16.84
C ALA A 141 15.86 20.27 17.58
N SER A 142 15.95 21.20 18.55
CA SER A 142 14.78 21.73 19.25
C SER A 142 13.84 22.52 18.33
N TYR A 143 14.37 23.34 17.43
CA TYR A 143 13.56 24.09 16.45
C TYR A 143 12.84 23.13 15.47
N VAL A 144 13.53 22.11 14.98
CA VAL A 144 12.91 21.09 14.11
C VAL A 144 11.77 20.40 14.84
N TYR A 145 11.99 19.89 16.05
CA TYR A 145 10.95 19.21 16.83
C TYR A 145 9.74 20.12 17.08
N ARG A 146 9.96 21.35 17.54
CA ARG A 146 8.88 22.32 17.79
C ARG A 146 8.11 22.67 16.51
N THR A 147 8.80 22.76 15.38
CA THR A 147 8.18 23.05 14.09
C THR A 147 7.24 21.92 13.67
N ILE A 148 7.66 20.66 13.86
CA ILE A 148 6.81 19.48 13.63
C ILE A 148 5.61 19.49 14.58
N TYR A 149 5.85 19.68 15.87
CA TYR A 149 4.80 19.73 16.89
C TYR A 149 3.72 20.76 16.58
N HIS A 150 4.13 21.97 16.14
CA HIS A 150 3.19 23.03 15.76
C HIS A 150 2.71 22.96 14.30
N LYS A 151 3.08 21.94 13.53
CA LYS A 151 2.71 21.76 12.10
C LYS A 151 3.07 22.98 11.25
N ARG A 152 4.27 23.54 11.45
CA ARG A 152 4.76 24.74 10.76
C ARG A 152 5.84 24.38 9.74
N LYS A 153 6.29 25.39 9.00
CA LYS A 153 7.45 25.33 8.10
C LYS A 153 8.65 25.97 8.80
N LEU A 154 9.84 25.40 8.58
CA LEU A 154 11.11 25.89 9.11
C LEU A 154 12.10 26.05 7.95
N PHE A 155 12.70 27.22 7.87
CA PHE A 155 13.83 27.50 6.97
C PHE A 155 15.07 27.59 7.84
N ILE A 156 16.13 26.88 7.45
CA ILE A 156 17.34 26.75 8.23
C ILE A 156 18.53 27.18 7.38
N GLU A 157 19.27 28.15 7.83
CA GLU A 157 20.60 28.45 7.36
C GLU A 157 21.62 28.04 8.44
N ALA A 158 22.54 27.15 8.09
CA ALA A 158 23.55 26.69 9.01
C ALA A 158 24.85 26.36 8.24
N PRO A 159 26.02 26.67 8.82
CA PRO A 159 27.30 26.39 8.18
C PRO A 159 27.53 24.92 7.91
N THR A 160 28.46 24.59 7.03
CA THR A 160 28.90 23.21 6.78
C THR A 160 29.58 22.63 8.03
N GLY A 161 29.43 21.33 8.27
CA GLY A 161 30.08 20.64 9.38
C GLY A 161 29.36 20.63 10.70
N VAL A 162 28.28 21.42 10.90
CA VAL A 162 27.50 21.42 12.15
C VAL A 162 26.64 20.18 12.36
N GLY A 163 26.62 19.22 11.41
CA GLY A 163 25.80 18.00 11.51
C GLY A 163 24.32 18.22 11.26
N LYS A 164 23.97 19.05 10.26
CA LYS A 164 22.58 19.38 9.89
C LYS A 164 21.69 18.17 9.73
N THR A 165 22.15 17.14 8.99
CA THR A 165 21.35 15.94 8.69
C THR A 165 20.92 15.23 9.98
N LEU A 166 21.84 14.95 10.88
CA LEU A 166 21.50 14.29 12.15
C LEU A 166 20.61 15.17 13.04
N SER A 167 20.86 16.50 13.05
CA SER A 167 20.07 17.47 13.85
C SER A 167 18.65 17.70 13.29
N THR A 168 18.36 17.30 12.06
CA THR A 168 17.01 17.32 11.48
C THR A 168 16.36 15.95 11.53
N VAL A 169 17.08 14.88 11.24
CA VAL A 169 16.57 13.51 11.22
C VAL A 169 16.23 13.03 12.65
N PHE A 170 17.11 13.19 13.63
CA PHE A 170 16.88 12.70 14.98
C PHE A 170 15.59 13.25 15.63
N PRO A 171 15.31 14.57 15.63
CA PRO A 171 14.06 15.08 16.19
C PRO A 171 12.83 14.68 15.37
N ALA A 172 12.96 14.47 14.05
CA ALA A 172 11.87 13.94 13.24
C ALA A 172 11.55 12.47 13.60
N VAL A 173 12.58 11.63 13.83
CA VAL A 173 12.41 10.26 14.33
C VAL A 173 11.74 10.29 15.71
N LYS A 174 12.18 11.15 16.64
CA LYS A 174 11.52 11.30 17.96
C LYS A 174 10.05 11.71 17.82
N ALA A 175 9.73 12.59 16.86
CA ALA A 175 8.35 13.00 16.58
C ALA A 175 7.49 11.84 16.05
N VAL A 176 8.05 10.90 15.28
CA VAL A 176 7.37 9.64 14.92
C VAL A 176 7.08 8.82 16.18
N GLY A 177 8.03 8.73 17.10
CA GLY A 177 7.86 8.03 18.38
C GLY A 177 6.79 8.61 19.29
N GLU A 178 6.49 9.90 19.18
CA GLU A 178 5.42 10.61 19.88
C GLU A 178 4.08 10.62 19.13
N GLY A 179 4.00 9.95 17.96
CA GLY A 179 2.79 9.90 17.13
C GLY A 179 2.45 11.22 16.43
N LEU A 180 3.39 12.15 16.35
CA LEU A 180 3.21 13.44 15.66
C LEU A 180 3.35 13.32 14.15
N LEU A 181 4.06 12.30 13.68
CA LEU A 181 4.31 11.93 12.29
C LEU A 181 4.13 10.44 12.10
N GLU A 182 3.68 10.04 10.92
CA GLU A 182 3.61 8.64 10.50
C GLU A 182 4.85 8.24 9.70
N LYS A 183 5.35 9.17 8.87
CA LYS A 183 6.43 8.92 7.90
C LYS A 183 7.29 10.15 7.69
N ILE A 184 8.55 9.92 7.34
CA ILE A 184 9.51 10.98 6.98
C ILE A 184 9.84 10.88 5.50
N PHE A 185 9.82 12.00 4.79
CA PHE A 185 10.36 12.14 3.43
C PHE A 185 11.61 13.02 3.48
N TYR A 186 12.73 12.49 3.03
CA TYR A 186 13.97 13.22 2.88
C TYR A 186 14.21 13.51 1.40
N LEU A 187 13.95 14.75 0.99
CA LEU A 187 14.10 15.19 -0.39
C LEU A 187 15.45 15.85 -0.57
N THR A 188 16.19 15.46 -1.61
CA THR A 188 17.49 16.01 -1.91
C THR A 188 17.71 16.19 -3.41
N ALA A 189 18.41 17.25 -3.79
CA ALA A 189 18.71 17.53 -5.19
C ALA A 189 20.02 16.85 -5.69
N LYS A 190 20.71 16.10 -4.82
CA LYS A 190 22.03 15.53 -5.13
C LYS A 190 22.19 14.11 -4.57
N THR A 191 22.69 13.21 -5.38
CA THR A 191 22.97 11.81 -4.99
C THR A 191 23.90 11.71 -3.77
N ILE A 192 24.92 12.57 -3.64
CA ILE A 192 25.81 12.58 -2.46
C ILE A 192 25.02 12.88 -1.17
N THR A 193 24.06 13.78 -1.21
CA THR A 193 23.24 14.13 -0.04
C THR A 193 22.31 12.99 0.36
N ARG A 194 21.88 12.19 -0.61
CA ARG A 194 21.11 10.97 -0.40
C ARG A 194 21.90 9.95 0.43
N THR A 195 23.18 9.71 0.10
CA THR A 195 24.06 8.82 0.86
C THR A 195 24.25 9.31 2.29
N VAL A 196 24.42 10.61 2.50
CA VAL A 196 24.54 11.19 3.86
C VAL A 196 23.28 10.96 4.71
N ALA A 197 22.09 11.02 4.08
CA ALA A 197 20.84 10.71 4.79
C ALA A 197 20.80 9.23 5.20
N GLU A 198 21.11 8.31 4.28
CA GLU A 198 21.15 6.87 4.58
C GLU A 198 22.19 6.53 5.66
N ASP A 199 23.39 7.08 5.57
CA ASP A 199 24.45 6.92 6.60
C ASP A 199 23.98 7.41 7.98
N THR A 200 23.18 8.47 8.00
CA THR A 200 22.61 8.99 9.26
C THR A 200 21.60 8.01 9.85
N PHE A 201 20.72 7.41 9.05
CA PHE A 201 19.81 6.38 9.55
C PHE A 201 20.55 5.11 9.94
N GLN A 202 21.59 4.72 9.20
CA GLN A 202 22.43 3.58 9.56
C GLN A 202 23.15 3.82 10.88
N LEU A 203 23.65 5.03 11.13
CA LEU A 203 24.21 5.43 12.42
C LEU A 203 23.18 5.27 13.55
N LEU A 204 21.94 5.74 13.35
CA LEU A 204 20.90 5.60 14.36
C LEU A 204 20.50 4.14 14.59
N ARG A 205 20.44 3.31 13.53
CA ARG A 205 20.23 1.85 13.64
C ARG A 205 21.34 1.19 14.47
N ASN A 206 22.59 1.57 14.27
CA ASN A 206 23.71 1.09 15.08
C ASN A 206 23.61 1.49 16.57
N HIS A 207 22.79 2.49 16.88
CA HIS A 207 22.45 2.91 18.26
C HIS A 207 21.09 2.37 18.74
N GLY A 208 20.55 1.36 18.07
CA GLY A 208 19.35 0.63 18.50
C GLY A 208 18.04 1.08 17.88
N LEU A 209 18.04 2.02 16.94
CA LEU A 209 16.84 2.41 16.21
C LEU A 209 16.35 1.26 15.30
N GLN A 210 15.11 0.89 15.44
CA GLN A 210 14.40 0.03 14.49
C GLN A 210 13.54 0.92 13.60
N PHE A 211 13.96 1.10 12.34
CA PHE A 211 13.34 2.06 11.42
C PHE A 211 13.62 1.67 9.98
N LYS A 212 12.58 1.43 9.22
CA LYS A 212 12.71 1.00 7.83
C LYS A 212 12.87 2.19 6.90
N THR A 213 13.81 2.08 5.98
CA THR A 213 14.10 3.13 5.01
C THR A 213 14.10 2.58 3.59
N VAL A 214 13.57 3.34 2.63
CA VAL A 214 13.72 3.05 1.20
C VAL A 214 14.36 4.24 0.48
N ILE A 215 15.26 3.93 -0.42
CA ILE A 215 15.83 4.91 -1.36
C ILE A 215 15.13 4.73 -2.70
N LEU A 216 14.27 5.68 -3.07
CA LEU A 216 13.62 5.65 -4.37
C LEU A 216 14.65 5.80 -5.48
N THR A 217 14.61 4.89 -6.43
CA THR A 217 15.52 4.87 -7.58
C THR A 217 14.72 5.07 -8.85
N ALA A 218 15.13 6.01 -9.67
CA ALA A 218 14.49 6.28 -10.95
C ALA A 218 14.44 5.02 -11.83
N LYS A 219 13.37 4.88 -12.58
CA LYS A 219 13.06 3.69 -13.38
C LYS A 219 14.20 3.31 -14.34
N GLU A 220 14.79 4.30 -14.99
CA GLU A 220 15.91 4.14 -15.93
C GLU A 220 17.16 3.53 -15.28
N LYS A 221 17.29 3.69 -13.96
CA LYS A 221 18.44 3.22 -13.19
C LYS A 221 18.26 1.83 -12.60
N ILE A 222 17.00 1.40 -12.39
CA ILE A 222 16.70 0.14 -11.70
C ILE A 222 16.04 -0.91 -12.59
N CYS A 223 15.57 -0.53 -13.79
CA CYS A 223 14.97 -1.47 -14.73
C CYS A 223 16.00 -2.51 -15.18
N PHE A 224 15.58 -3.79 -15.23
CA PHE A 224 16.43 -4.89 -15.70
C PHE A 224 16.51 -5.01 -17.22
N LEU A 225 15.63 -4.31 -17.95
CA LEU A 225 15.59 -4.32 -19.40
C LEU A 225 16.35 -3.11 -19.97
N GLU A 226 17.04 -3.29 -21.06
CA GLU A 226 17.69 -2.20 -21.79
C GLU A 226 16.66 -1.24 -22.38
N GLU A 227 15.57 -1.78 -22.95
CA GLU A 227 14.40 -1.02 -23.40
C GLU A 227 13.25 -1.21 -22.44
N MET A 228 12.69 -0.11 -21.94
CA MET A 228 11.64 -0.11 -20.91
C MET A 228 10.26 -0.33 -21.52
N GLU A 229 9.94 -1.56 -21.89
CA GLU A 229 8.61 -1.96 -22.33
C GLU A 229 7.83 -2.60 -21.16
N CYS A 230 6.98 -1.80 -20.48
CA CYS A 230 6.29 -2.19 -19.27
C CYS A 230 4.94 -2.85 -19.53
N ASN A 231 4.93 -3.90 -20.31
CA ASN A 231 3.76 -4.72 -20.60
C ASN A 231 4.07 -6.22 -20.39
N PRO A 232 3.06 -7.07 -20.12
CA PRO A 232 3.25 -8.49 -19.83
C PRO A 232 3.82 -9.32 -20.98
N GLU A 233 3.73 -8.84 -22.22
CA GLU A 233 4.24 -9.52 -23.42
C GLU A 233 5.74 -9.34 -23.57
N ALA A 234 6.25 -8.13 -23.31
CA ALA A 234 7.66 -7.76 -23.50
C ALA A 234 8.48 -7.91 -22.21
N CYS A 235 7.89 -7.73 -21.04
CA CYS A 235 8.61 -7.72 -19.77
C CYS A 235 8.24 -8.91 -18.88
N PRO A 236 9.17 -9.86 -18.62
CA PRO A 236 8.90 -11.00 -17.75
C PRO A 236 8.66 -10.61 -16.27
N TYR A 237 9.18 -9.45 -15.86
CA TYR A 237 8.97 -8.91 -14.51
C TYR A 237 7.64 -8.16 -14.35
N ALA A 238 7.06 -7.66 -15.44
CA ALA A 238 5.70 -7.10 -15.45
C ALA A 238 4.65 -8.23 -15.50
N LYS A 239 4.93 -9.32 -16.23
CA LYS A 239 4.04 -10.47 -16.34
C LYS A 239 3.89 -11.16 -14.97
N GLY A 240 2.67 -11.13 -14.41
CA GLY A 240 2.35 -11.74 -13.12
C GLY A 240 2.99 -11.01 -11.92
N HIS A 241 3.38 -9.76 -12.07
CA HIS A 241 3.92 -8.94 -10.99
C HIS A 241 2.98 -8.92 -9.77
N TYR A 242 1.72 -8.62 -10.00
CA TYR A 242 0.71 -8.50 -8.94
C TYR A 242 0.38 -9.83 -8.23
N ASP A 243 0.69 -10.97 -8.85
CA ASP A 243 0.50 -12.28 -8.23
C ASP A 243 1.62 -12.62 -7.23
N ARG A 244 2.80 -11.99 -7.38
CA ARG A 244 4.03 -12.30 -6.61
C ARG A 244 4.50 -11.20 -5.69
N ILE A 245 4.07 -9.96 -5.93
CA ILE A 245 4.59 -8.79 -5.20
C ILE A 245 4.32 -8.85 -3.70
N ASN A 246 3.18 -9.40 -3.27
CA ASN A 246 2.86 -9.51 -1.85
C ASN A 246 3.85 -10.39 -1.09
N GLU A 247 4.26 -11.52 -1.66
CA GLU A 247 5.27 -12.39 -1.03
C GLU A 247 6.64 -11.73 -1.03
N ALA A 248 7.03 -11.11 -2.15
CA ALA A 248 8.28 -10.37 -2.26
C ALA A 248 8.38 -9.24 -1.23
N MET A 249 7.32 -8.47 -1.08
CA MET A 249 7.24 -7.37 -0.11
C MET A 249 7.29 -7.87 1.33
N TYR A 250 6.56 -8.93 1.65
CA TYR A 250 6.60 -9.50 2.99
C TYR A 250 7.99 -10.01 3.36
N ALA A 251 8.66 -10.69 2.43
CA ALA A 251 10.03 -11.15 2.62
C ALA A 251 11.01 -9.98 2.79
N LEU A 252 10.92 -8.95 1.96
CA LEU A 252 11.75 -7.75 2.06
C LEU A 252 11.57 -7.07 3.42
N LEU A 253 10.33 -6.85 3.84
CA LEU A 253 9.98 -6.17 5.08
C LEU A 253 10.43 -6.93 6.33
N THR A 254 10.42 -8.26 6.29
CA THR A 254 10.81 -9.10 7.44
C THR A 254 12.31 -9.38 7.53
N GLN A 255 13.05 -9.20 6.42
CA GLN A 255 14.48 -9.56 6.36
C GLN A 255 15.43 -8.37 6.35
N SER A 256 14.93 -7.14 6.17
CA SER A 256 15.78 -5.95 6.08
C SER A 256 15.09 -4.71 6.62
N ASP A 257 15.91 -3.70 7.01
CA ASP A 257 15.46 -2.39 7.43
C ASP A 257 15.95 -1.26 6.51
N SER A 258 16.83 -1.57 5.56
CA SER A 258 17.33 -0.63 4.56
C SER A 258 17.14 -1.17 3.15
N PHE A 259 16.32 -0.50 2.37
CA PHE A 259 15.93 -0.90 1.01
C PHE A 259 16.61 0.03 0.01
N HIS A 260 17.92 -0.15 -0.13
CA HIS A 260 18.72 0.47 -1.19
C HIS A 260 18.55 -0.31 -2.51
N ARG A 261 19.04 0.25 -3.61
CA ARG A 261 18.85 -0.28 -4.96
C ARG A 261 19.20 -1.76 -5.07
N GLU A 262 20.39 -2.14 -4.57
CA GLU A 262 20.90 -3.51 -4.68
C GLU A 262 20.02 -4.52 -3.92
N LYS A 263 19.48 -4.10 -2.75
CA LYS A 263 18.56 -4.92 -1.97
C LYS A 263 17.21 -5.10 -2.69
N ILE A 264 16.66 -4.06 -3.26
CA ILE A 264 15.45 -4.13 -4.08
C ILE A 264 15.67 -5.04 -5.29
N GLU A 265 16.81 -4.88 -6.02
CA GLU A 265 17.15 -5.71 -7.17
C GLU A 265 17.32 -7.19 -6.81
N GLU A 266 17.92 -7.50 -5.65
CA GLU A 266 18.06 -8.87 -5.12
C GLU A 266 16.71 -9.54 -4.98
N PHE A 267 15.78 -8.94 -4.24
CA PHE A 267 14.44 -9.48 -4.02
C PHE A 267 13.59 -9.49 -5.30
N ALA A 268 13.70 -8.45 -6.11
CA ALA A 268 12.99 -8.39 -7.39
C ALA A 268 13.39 -9.51 -8.34
N ARG A 269 14.67 -9.91 -8.37
CA ARG A 269 15.14 -11.08 -9.13
C ARG A 269 14.65 -12.39 -8.52
N GLN A 270 14.76 -12.54 -7.20
CA GLN A 270 14.34 -13.73 -6.48
C GLN A 270 12.86 -14.05 -6.70
N TYR A 271 12.01 -13.04 -6.65
CA TYR A 271 10.56 -13.18 -6.78
C TYR A 271 10.03 -12.89 -8.19
N GLN A 272 10.92 -12.55 -9.13
CA GLN A 272 10.56 -12.22 -10.51
C GLN A 272 9.50 -11.11 -10.61
N VAL A 273 9.68 -10.02 -9.87
CA VAL A 273 8.83 -8.83 -9.86
C VAL A 273 9.56 -7.62 -10.43
N CYS A 274 8.81 -6.59 -10.86
CA CYS A 274 9.41 -5.35 -11.34
C CYS A 274 10.12 -4.62 -10.20
N PRO A 275 11.44 -4.34 -10.28
CA PRO A 275 12.16 -3.69 -9.18
C PRO A 275 11.72 -2.24 -8.97
N PHE A 276 11.28 -1.55 -10.00
CA PHE A 276 10.77 -0.18 -9.89
C PHE A 276 9.43 -0.14 -9.13
N GLU A 277 8.46 -0.95 -9.54
CA GLU A 277 7.17 -1.04 -8.85
C GLU A 277 7.36 -1.53 -7.40
N MET A 278 8.24 -2.52 -7.18
CA MET A 278 8.57 -2.99 -5.82
C MET A 278 9.16 -1.88 -4.95
N CYS A 279 9.99 -1.00 -5.52
CA CYS A 279 10.55 0.14 -4.82
C CYS A 279 9.46 1.16 -4.42
N LEU A 280 8.48 1.39 -5.30
CA LEU A 280 7.32 2.24 -5.01
C LEU A 280 6.42 1.61 -3.94
N ASP A 281 6.10 0.32 -4.06
CA ASP A 281 5.31 -0.40 -3.07
C ASP A 281 6.00 -0.37 -1.69
N ALA A 282 7.32 -0.56 -1.64
CA ALA A 282 8.10 -0.46 -0.40
C ALA A 282 7.91 0.90 0.28
N SER A 283 7.77 1.99 -0.49
CA SER A 283 7.55 3.33 0.05
C SER A 283 6.27 3.47 0.87
N LEU A 284 5.29 2.61 0.66
CA LEU A 284 4.04 2.59 1.44
C LEU A 284 4.24 1.97 2.83
N TRP A 285 5.18 1.04 2.97
CA TRP A 285 5.38 0.23 4.17
C TRP A 285 6.49 0.73 5.09
N VAL A 286 7.41 1.54 4.58
CA VAL A 286 8.56 2.03 5.37
C VAL A 286 8.21 3.28 6.18
N ASP A 287 9.05 3.55 7.17
CA ASP A 287 8.95 4.72 8.05
C ASP A 287 9.60 5.95 7.43
N HIS A 288 10.51 5.75 6.47
CA HIS A 288 11.29 6.82 5.85
C HIS A 288 11.54 6.55 4.36
N VAL A 289 11.36 7.59 3.56
CA VAL A 289 11.61 7.59 2.12
C VAL A 289 12.65 8.63 1.80
N ILE A 290 13.73 8.21 1.11
CA ILE A 290 14.76 9.09 0.56
C ILE A 290 14.58 9.16 -0.95
N CYS A 291 14.52 10.36 -1.52
CA CYS A 291 14.44 10.56 -2.98
C CYS A 291 15.19 11.81 -3.44
N ASP A 292 15.66 11.77 -4.69
CA ASP A 292 16.32 12.83 -5.41
C ASP A 292 15.57 13.20 -6.71
#